data_e45cfe717b95090bc4d83f331705f190
#
_entry.id   e45cfe717b95090bc4d83f331705f190
#
_cell.length_a   1.000
_cell.length_b   1.000
_cell.length_c   1.000
_cell.angle_alpha   90.00
_cell.angle_beta   90.00
_cell.angle_gamma   90.00
#
_symmetry.space_group_name_H-M   'P 1'
#
loop_
_entity.id
_entity.type
_entity.pdbx_description
1 polymer ?
#
loop_
_entity_poly.entity_id
_entity_poly.type
_entity_poly.pdbx_seq_one_letter_code
_entity_poly.pdbx_strand_id
1 'polypeptide(L)'
;IPLGGEPIELLIAGNVVATAMTGGDGRAFLSYIPKAKGSLPFTVRVGTTSKVAMVEAAANLAVWERRTPIIAVEMASLMEAPTAQGPTVTLPGKDAEGRQPMPDAASGLGKLTQFYYNVLYVVTEDKVVGANDLVSAQARQWLSDHKFPVGHILVLSSDPAAFGAKLDELHAAGWKTLKIGVGRTKAFAEAFLQRRLDAVMVPEPAMGEAPRKAKVAKDWKDVRKKM
;
A
#
# COMPACT_ATOMS: atom_id res chain seq x y z
N ILE A 1 12.53 -22.52 -12.17
CA ILE A 1 13.42 -23.31 -11.28
C ILE A 1 14.16 -22.29 -10.42
N PRO A 2 14.15 -22.39 -9.07
CA PRO A 2 14.92 -21.54 -8.20
C PRO A 2 16.43 -21.67 -8.50
N LEU A 3 17.15 -20.56 -8.47
CA LEU A 3 18.59 -20.52 -8.69
C LEU A 3 19.29 -20.16 -7.38
N GLY A 4 20.12 -21.08 -6.88
CA GLY A 4 20.97 -20.88 -5.72
C GLY A 4 22.37 -20.41 -6.12
N GLY A 5 23.00 -19.64 -5.22
CA GLY A 5 24.36 -19.14 -5.40
C GLY A 5 24.49 -17.91 -6.28
N GLU A 6 23.38 -17.21 -6.56
CA GLU A 6 23.40 -15.96 -7.32
C GLU A 6 23.62 -14.75 -6.40
N PRO A 7 24.52 -13.81 -6.73
CA PRO A 7 24.77 -12.62 -5.92
C PRO A 7 23.64 -11.61 -6.06
N ILE A 8 23.12 -11.18 -4.93
CA ILE A 8 22.09 -10.12 -4.83
C ILE A 8 22.69 -8.92 -4.13
N GLU A 9 22.49 -7.75 -4.69
CA GLU A 9 22.95 -6.47 -4.14
C GLU A 9 21.77 -5.56 -3.84
N LEU A 10 21.83 -4.90 -2.70
CA LEU A 10 20.91 -3.80 -2.34
C LEU A 10 21.64 -2.49 -2.58
N LEU A 11 21.06 -1.64 -3.41
CA LEU A 11 21.62 -0.32 -3.74
C LEU A 11 20.70 0.79 -3.22
N ILE A 12 21.31 1.80 -2.60
CA ILE A 12 20.66 3.05 -2.18
C ILE A 12 21.48 4.20 -2.75
N ALA A 13 20.81 5.10 -3.47
CA ALA A 13 21.47 6.21 -4.18
C ALA A 13 22.67 5.74 -5.04
N GLY A 14 22.52 4.59 -5.69
CA GLY A 14 23.56 4.00 -6.56
C GLY A 14 24.71 3.29 -5.83
N ASN A 15 24.76 3.32 -4.49
CA ASN A 15 25.77 2.66 -3.69
C ASN A 15 25.28 1.31 -3.19
N VAL A 16 26.10 0.27 -3.29
CA VAL A 16 25.82 -1.04 -2.70
C VAL A 16 25.93 -0.92 -1.18
N VAL A 17 24.83 -1.19 -0.47
CA VAL A 17 24.74 -1.09 1.00
C VAL A 17 24.64 -2.45 1.70
N ALA A 18 24.25 -3.48 0.97
CA ALA A 18 24.23 -4.86 1.44
C ALA A 18 24.35 -5.82 0.27
N THR A 19 24.91 -7.01 0.53
CA THR A 19 25.01 -8.10 -0.43
C THR A 19 24.61 -9.41 0.24
N ALA A 20 24.05 -10.34 -0.53
CA ALA A 20 23.75 -11.70 -0.10
C ALA A 20 23.80 -12.65 -1.29
N MET A 21 23.83 -13.95 -1.00
CA MET A 21 23.71 -14.99 -2.02
C MET A 21 22.36 -15.67 -1.92
N THR A 22 21.77 -16.05 -3.04
CA THR A 22 20.55 -16.86 -3.02
C THR A 22 20.80 -18.24 -2.46
N GLY A 23 19.92 -18.72 -1.61
CA GLY A 23 19.88 -20.11 -1.17
C GLY A 23 19.41 -21.06 -2.27
N GLY A 24 19.39 -22.36 -2.00
CA GLY A 24 18.87 -23.37 -2.93
C GLY A 24 17.41 -23.20 -3.34
N ASP A 25 16.65 -22.45 -2.57
CA ASP A 25 15.26 -22.04 -2.84
C ASP A 25 15.15 -20.78 -3.73
N GLY A 26 16.29 -20.22 -4.18
CA GLY A 26 16.35 -19.00 -4.99
C GLY A 26 16.09 -17.71 -4.22
N ARG A 27 16.10 -17.74 -2.88
CA ARG A 27 15.86 -16.56 -2.03
C ARG A 27 17.14 -16.04 -1.38
N ALA A 28 17.23 -14.73 -1.22
CA ALA A 28 18.29 -14.07 -0.47
C ALA A 28 17.69 -13.17 0.63
N PHE A 29 18.38 -13.07 1.76
CA PHE A 29 17.98 -12.18 2.86
C PHE A 29 19.03 -11.07 3.01
N LEU A 30 18.59 -9.84 2.86
CA LEU A 30 19.42 -8.65 2.98
C LEU A 30 18.98 -7.87 4.23
N SER A 31 19.94 -7.38 4.99
CA SER A 31 19.68 -6.54 6.15
C SER A 31 20.27 -5.15 5.93
N TYR A 32 19.47 -4.13 6.21
CA TYR A 32 19.88 -2.74 6.13
C TYR A 32 19.24 -1.93 7.26
N ILE A 33 20.04 -1.08 7.91
CA ILE A 33 19.55 -0.15 8.94
C ILE A 33 19.51 1.25 8.33
N PRO A 34 18.31 1.80 8.06
CA PRO A 34 18.18 3.11 7.46
C PRO A 34 18.63 4.20 8.45
N LYS A 35 19.37 5.20 7.92
CA LYS A 35 19.89 6.34 8.69
C LYS A 35 18.98 7.57 8.61
N ALA A 36 18.10 7.63 7.61
CA ALA A 36 17.19 8.74 7.38
C ALA A 36 15.74 8.27 7.46
N LYS A 37 14.85 9.17 7.88
CA LYS A 37 13.40 8.96 7.89
C LYS A 37 12.78 9.37 6.55
N GLY A 38 11.61 8.87 6.26
CA GLY A 38 10.85 9.17 5.04
C GLY A 38 10.78 8.00 4.08
N SER A 39 10.57 8.29 2.82
CA SER A 39 10.57 7.29 1.75
C SER A 39 11.98 7.17 1.19
N LEU A 40 12.57 6.00 1.31
CA LEU A 40 13.91 5.70 0.83
C LEU A 40 13.81 4.80 -0.41
N PRO A 41 14.08 5.34 -1.61
CA PRO A 41 14.13 4.52 -2.81
C PRO A 41 15.37 3.61 -2.77
N PHE A 42 15.20 2.38 -3.17
CA PHE A 42 16.28 1.41 -3.28
C PHE A 42 16.12 0.55 -4.53
N THR A 43 17.22 -0.04 -4.97
CA THR A 43 17.26 -1.01 -6.07
C THR A 43 17.83 -2.31 -5.57
N VAL A 44 17.22 -3.41 -5.93
CA VAL A 44 17.78 -4.75 -5.79
C VAL A 44 18.31 -5.16 -7.15
N ARG A 45 19.56 -5.61 -7.19
CA ARG A 45 20.24 -6.02 -8.41
C ARG A 45 20.77 -7.44 -8.29
N VAL A 46 20.50 -8.23 -9.33
CA VAL A 46 21.21 -9.50 -9.58
C VAL A 46 22.30 -9.22 -10.59
N GLY A 47 23.53 -9.49 -10.25
CA GLY A 47 24.67 -9.32 -11.17
C GLY A 47 24.62 -10.32 -12.32
N THR A 48 25.34 -10.01 -13.41
CA THR A 48 25.51 -10.97 -14.51
C THR A 48 26.36 -12.14 -14.05
N THR A 49 25.82 -13.34 -14.19
CA THR A 49 26.54 -14.60 -13.93
C THR A 49 26.46 -15.49 -15.16
N SER A 50 27.08 -16.67 -15.12
CA SER A 50 26.94 -17.66 -16.19
C SER A 50 25.54 -18.21 -16.38
N LYS A 51 24.65 -17.98 -15.37
CA LYS A 51 23.27 -18.50 -15.34
C LYS A 51 22.22 -17.42 -15.48
N VAL A 52 22.53 -16.16 -15.12
CA VAL A 52 21.56 -15.07 -15.02
C VAL A 52 22.10 -13.82 -15.69
N ALA A 53 21.31 -13.18 -16.54
CA ALA A 53 21.56 -11.83 -17.00
C ALA A 53 21.30 -10.81 -15.87
N MET A 54 21.92 -9.64 -15.94
CA MET A 54 21.67 -8.56 -14.98
C MET A 54 20.19 -8.16 -14.98
N VAL A 55 19.59 -8.17 -13.80
CA VAL A 55 18.21 -7.74 -13.57
C VAL A 55 18.19 -6.78 -12.40
N GLU A 56 17.45 -5.70 -12.53
CA GLU A 56 17.24 -4.72 -11.48
C GLU A 56 15.74 -4.55 -11.18
N ALA A 57 15.41 -4.42 -9.90
CA ALA A 57 14.08 -4.10 -9.44
C ALA A 57 14.15 -2.93 -8.44
N ALA A 58 13.38 -1.88 -8.71
CA ALA A 58 13.30 -0.71 -7.85
C ALA A 58 12.11 -0.82 -6.89
N ALA A 59 12.30 -0.40 -5.64
CA ALA A 59 11.25 -0.32 -4.64
C ALA A 59 11.48 0.85 -3.68
N ASN A 60 10.55 1.07 -2.75
CA ASN A 60 10.66 2.10 -1.72
C ASN A 60 10.54 1.48 -0.33
N LEU A 61 11.41 1.89 0.57
CA LEU A 61 11.35 1.57 1.98
C LEU A 61 10.75 2.77 2.73
N ALA A 62 9.63 2.56 3.42
CA ALA A 62 9.06 3.56 4.30
C ALA A 62 9.74 3.49 5.68
N VAL A 63 10.45 4.55 6.04
CA VAL A 63 11.17 4.65 7.31
C VAL A 63 10.43 5.64 8.21
N TRP A 64 9.60 5.13 9.11
CA TRP A 64 8.73 5.92 9.94
C TRP A 64 9.09 5.81 11.43
N GLU A 65 8.80 6.88 12.16
CA GLU A 65 8.83 6.81 13.62
C GLU A 65 7.59 6.09 14.14
N ARG A 66 7.77 5.19 15.10
CA ARG A 66 6.66 4.43 15.69
C ARG A 66 5.64 5.30 16.43
N ARG A 67 6.00 6.53 16.78
CA ARG A 67 5.11 7.50 17.46
C ARG A 67 4.29 8.33 16.49
N THR A 68 4.71 8.46 15.24
CA THR A 68 3.95 9.20 14.24
C THR A 68 2.66 8.45 13.90
N PRO A 69 1.50 9.10 13.96
CA PRO A 69 0.25 8.48 13.58
C PRO A 69 0.27 7.97 12.14
N ILE A 70 -0.35 6.82 11.91
CA ILE A 70 -0.51 6.22 10.59
C ILE A 70 -1.98 6.14 10.26
N ILE A 71 -2.33 6.59 9.05
CA ILE A 71 -3.66 6.42 8.46
C ILE A 71 -3.58 5.34 7.37
N ALA A 72 -4.43 4.31 7.46
CA ALA A 72 -4.59 3.38 6.36
C ALA A 72 -5.65 3.91 5.40
N VAL A 73 -5.34 3.87 4.11
CA VAL A 73 -6.24 4.34 3.06
C VAL A 73 -6.42 3.25 2.02
N GLU A 74 -7.65 2.79 1.87
CA GLU A 74 -8.01 1.84 0.84
C GLU A 74 -7.97 2.53 -0.54
N MET A 75 -7.18 2.01 -1.48
CA MET A 75 -7.02 2.61 -2.81
C MET A 75 -8.37 2.80 -3.53
N ALA A 76 -9.32 1.91 -3.33
CA ALA A 76 -10.67 2.01 -3.90
C ALA A 76 -11.41 3.30 -3.47
N SER A 77 -11.09 3.88 -2.32
CA SER A 77 -11.69 5.13 -1.85
C SER A 77 -11.12 6.38 -2.52
N LEU A 78 -9.94 6.26 -3.14
CA LEU A 78 -9.28 7.34 -3.86
C LEU A 78 -9.71 7.47 -5.32
N MET A 79 -10.36 6.44 -5.86
CA MET A 79 -10.74 6.32 -7.27
C MET A 79 -12.24 6.48 -7.46
N GLU A 80 -12.65 7.08 -8.55
CA GLU A 80 -14.07 7.08 -8.95
C GLU A 80 -14.56 5.64 -9.18
N ALA A 81 -15.85 5.42 -8.96
CA ALA A 81 -16.45 4.13 -9.26
C ALA A 81 -16.33 3.83 -10.77
N PRO A 82 -16.16 2.55 -11.16
CA PRO A 82 -16.20 2.20 -12.58
C PRO A 82 -17.53 2.67 -13.18
N THR A 83 -17.47 3.42 -14.27
CA THR A 83 -18.68 3.75 -15.02
C THR A 83 -19.22 2.47 -15.64
N ALA A 84 -20.52 2.23 -15.51
CA ALA A 84 -21.21 1.00 -15.94
C ALA A 84 -21.23 0.77 -17.48
N GLN A 85 -20.38 1.44 -18.25
CA GLN A 85 -20.31 1.36 -19.71
C GLN A 85 -18.94 0.86 -20.18
N GLY A 86 -18.64 -0.39 -19.87
CA GLY A 86 -17.51 -1.11 -20.42
C GLY A 86 -17.57 -2.59 -20.04
N PRO A 87 -17.08 -3.51 -20.90
CA PRO A 87 -17.06 -4.92 -20.54
C PRO A 87 -16.23 -5.10 -19.27
N THR A 88 -16.88 -5.65 -18.26
CA THR A 88 -16.29 -6.04 -16.97
C THR A 88 -15.21 -7.10 -17.20
N VAL A 89 -13.98 -6.68 -17.38
CA VAL A 89 -12.82 -7.55 -17.20
C VAL A 89 -12.06 -7.04 -15.99
N THR A 90 -12.35 -7.67 -14.88
CA THR A 90 -11.80 -7.39 -13.56
C THR A 90 -10.37 -7.92 -13.47
N LEU A 91 -9.40 -7.07 -13.80
CA LEU A 91 -8.01 -7.25 -13.37
C LEU A 91 -7.62 -6.00 -12.60
N PRO A 92 -7.45 -6.06 -11.27
CA PRO A 92 -7.18 -4.89 -10.43
C PRO A 92 -5.92 -4.09 -10.81
N GLY A 93 -4.97 -4.73 -11.47
CA GLY A 93 -3.75 -4.07 -11.93
C GLY A 93 -3.88 -3.22 -13.20
N LYS A 94 -4.80 -3.54 -14.11
CA LYS A 94 -5.03 -2.77 -15.35
C LYS A 94 -6.10 -1.71 -15.21
N ASP A 95 -6.99 -1.84 -14.25
CA ASP A 95 -8.09 -0.90 -14.04
C ASP A 95 -7.65 0.42 -13.39
N ALA A 96 -6.46 0.48 -12.81
CA ALA A 96 -5.92 1.72 -12.24
C ALA A 96 -5.51 2.74 -13.33
N GLU A 97 -5.05 2.29 -14.49
CA GLU A 97 -4.52 3.17 -15.53
C GLU A 97 -5.57 4.10 -16.16
N GLY A 98 -6.85 3.75 -16.08
CA GLY A 98 -7.94 4.58 -16.63
C GLY A 98 -8.85 5.25 -15.60
N ARG A 99 -8.70 4.96 -14.31
CA ARG A 99 -9.58 5.50 -13.26
C ARG A 99 -9.16 6.90 -12.85
N GLN A 100 -10.13 7.80 -12.86
CA GLN A 100 -9.93 9.15 -12.36
C GLN A 100 -9.89 9.15 -10.82
N PRO A 101 -9.10 10.05 -10.22
CA PRO A 101 -9.10 10.22 -8.78
C PRO A 101 -10.43 10.86 -8.31
N MET A 102 -10.89 10.44 -7.14
CA MET A 102 -12.01 11.10 -6.48
C MET A 102 -11.72 12.60 -6.29
N PRO A 103 -12.69 13.47 -6.53
CA PRO A 103 -12.53 14.90 -6.30
C PRO A 103 -12.01 15.19 -4.89
N ASP A 104 -11.05 16.10 -4.78
CA ASP A 104 -10.42 16.53 -3.54
C ASP A 104 -9.65 15.48 -2.73
N ALA A 105 -9.57 14.22 -3.21
CA ALA A 105 -8.90 13.14 -2.48
C ALA A 105 -7.41 13.43 -2.28
N ALA A 106 -6.68 13.79 -3.33
CA ALA A 106 -5.25 14.09 -3.24
C ALA A 106 -4.98 15.30 -2.32
N SER A 107 -5.76 16.39 -2.46
CA SER A 107 -5.60 17.59 -1.62
C SER A 107 -6.01 17.33 -0.17
N GLY A 108 -7.08 16.58 0.05
CA GLY A 108 -7.56 16.20 1.38
C GLY A 108 -6.55 15.35 2.13
N LEU A 109 -6.05 14.30 1.47
CA LEU A 109 -5.03 13.43 2.05
C LEU A 109 -3.69 14.15 2.22
N GLY A 110 -3.31 15.03 1.28
CA GLY A 110 -2.11 15.86 1.38
C GLY A 110 -2.09 16.74 2.64
N LYS A 111 -3.23 17.35 2.99
CA LYS A 111 -3.36 18.13 4.23
C LYS A 111 -3.21 17.28 5.50
N LEU A 112 -3.68 16.04 5.48
CA LEU A 112 -3.54 15.12 6.62
C LEU A 112 -2.09 14.69 6.81
N THR A 113 -1.39 14.41 5.72
CA THR A 113 0.01 13.95 5.75
C THR A 113 0.99 15.07 6.07
N GLN A 114 0.72 16.28 5.64
CA GLN A 114 1.60 17.42 5.86
C GLN A 114 1.86 17.70 7.35
N PHE A 115 0.90 17.40 8.22
CA PHE A 115 0.97 17.80 9.63
C PHE A 115 0.89 16.65 10.63
N TYR A 116 0.31 15.49 10.24
CA TYR A 116 -0.07 14.51 11.27
C TYR A 116 0.23 13.05 10.91
N TYR A 117 0.01 12.60 9.67
CA TYR A 117 -0.06 11.17 9.36
C TYR A 117 0.99 10.72 8.36
N ASN A 118 1.54 9.53 8.60
CA ASN A 118 2.08 8.70 7.53
C ASN A 118 0.94 7.92 6.87
N VAL A 119 1.02 7.68 5.56
CA VAL A 119 -0.03 6.98 4.82
C VAL A 119 0.38 5.55 4.49
N LEU A 120 -0.48 4.62 4.87
CA LEU A 120 -0.45 3.24 4.44
C LEU A 120 -1.55 3.02 3.40
N TYR A 121 -1.19 2.96 2.12
CA TYR A 121 -2.13 2.62 1.05
C TYR A 121 -2.38 1.13 1.02
N VAL A 122 -3.64 0.72 0.99
CA VAL A 122 -4.05 -0.68 0.95
C VAL A 122 -4.66 -0.98 -0.41
N VAL A 123 -4.05 -1.92 -1.12
CA VAL A 123 -4.52 -2.46 -2.40
C VAL A 123 -4.96 -3.88 -2.18
N THR A 124 -6.16 -4.23 -2.63
CA THR A 124 -6.66 -5.61 -2.60
C THR A 124 -6.66 -6.20 -4.00
N GLU A 125 -6.23 -7.45 -4.13
CA GLU A 125 -6.15 -8.16 -5.40
C GLU A 125 -6.64 -9.60 -5.26
N ASP A 126 -7.39 -10.08 -6.27
CA ASP A 126 -8.01 -11.42 -6.24
C ASP A 126 -7.00 -12.56 -6.44
N LYS A 127 -5.85 -12.29 -7.06
CA LYS A 127 -4.82 -13.31 -7.36
C LYS A 127 -3.45 -12.85 -6.91
N VAL A 128 -3.10 -13.14 -5.67
CA VAL A 128 -1.78 -12.88 -5.10
C VAL A 128 -0.83 -14.05 -5.40
N VAL A 129 -0.49 -14.28 -6.65
CA VAL A 129 0.55 -15.25 -7.02
C VAL A 129 1.55 -14.55 -7.94
N GLY A 130 2.65 -14.06 -7.35
CA GLY A 130 3.80 -13.52 -8.09
C GLY A 130 3.63 -12.12 -8.70
N ALA A 131 2.48 -11.47 -8.53
CA ALA A 131 2.16 -10.17 -9.14
C ALA A 131 2.29 -8.96 -8.20
N ASN A 132 2.62 -9.17 -6.93
CA ASN A 132 2.64 -8.10 -5.92
C ASN A 132 3.54 -6.92 -6.30
N ASP A 133 4.65 -7.17 -6.95
CA ASP A 133 5.61 -6.12 -7.34
C ASP A 133 5.05 -5.26 -8.47
N LEU A 134 4.37 -5.88 -9.44
CA LEU A 134 3.74 -5.17 -10.54
C LEU A 134 2.57 -4.31 -10.05
N VAL A 135 1.71 -4.86 -9.21
CA VAL A 135 0.56 -4.15 -8.63
C VAL A 135 1.02 -2.99 -7.76
N SER A 136 2.02 -3.19 -6.93
CA SER A 136 2.57 -2.10 -6.10
C SER A 136 3.25 -1.01 -6.95
N ALA A 137 3.90 -1.37 -8.05
CA ALA A 137 4.52 -0.42 -8.97
C ALA A 137 3.45 0.41 -9.70
N GLN A 138 2.39 -0.23 -10.21
CA GLN A 138 1.26 0.44 -10.87
C GLN A 138 0.52 1.36 -9.90
N ALA A 139 0.24 0.91 -8.69
CA ALA A 139 -0.39 1.73 -7.66
C ALA A 139 0.47 2.96 -7.32
N ARG A 140 1.79 2.79 -7.21
CA ARG A 140 2.72 3.89 -6.95
C ARG A 140 2.74 4.89 -8.10
N GLN A 141 2.76 4.41 -9.33
CA GLN A 141 2.71 5.26 -10.51
C GLN A 141 1.42 6.08 -10.54
N TRP A 142 0.27 5.43 -10.37
CA TRP A 142 -1.03 6.09 -10.33
C TRP A 142 -1.11 7.17 -9.24
N LEU A 143 -0.66 6.86 -8.01
CA LEU A 143 -0.61 7.81 -6.91
C LEU A 143 0.28 9.02 -7.24
N SER A 144 1.43 8.79 -7.87
CA SER A 144 2.36 9.83 -8.29
C SER A 144 1.76 10.73 -9.37
N ASP A 145 1.15 10.15 -10.40
CA ASP A 145 0.55 10.88 -11.53
C ASP A 145 -0.60 11.78 -11.07
N HIS A 146 -1.34 11.34 -10.04
CA HIS A 146 -2.45 12.10 -9.47
C HIS A 146 -2.05 12.92 -8.23
N LYS A 147 -0.74 13.07 -7.97
CA LYS A 147 -0.18 13.95 -6.91
C LYS A 147 -0.64 13.59 -5.49
N PHE A 148 -0.87 12.32 -5.24
CA PHE A 148 -1.12 11.84 -3.88
C PHE A 148 0.17 11.86 -3.05
N PRO A 149 0.06 12.00 -1.71
CA PRO A 149 1.21 11.96 -0.82
C PRO A 149 1.99 10.64 -0.96
N VAL A 150 3.29 10.71 -0.77
CA VAL A 150 4.12 9.50 -0.71
C VAL A 150 3.76 8.69 0.53
N GLY A 151 3.57 7.39 0.36
CA GLY A 151 3.23 6.46 1.44
C GLY A 151 3.74 5.05 1.17
N HIS A 152 3.51 4.16 2.11
CA HIS A 152 3.79 2.74 1.92
C HIS A 152 2.59 2.06 1.27
N ILE A 153 2.85 1.19 0.29
CA ILE A 153 1.81 0.43 -0.40
C ILE A 153 1.83 -1.01 0.12
N LEU A 154 0.70 -1.45 0.63
CA LEU A 154 0.44 -2.79 1.11
C LEU A 154 -0.51 -3.48 0.14
N VAL A 155 -0.04 -4.53 -0.53
CA VAL A 155 -0.85 -5.37 -1.41
C VAL A 155 -1.30 -6.59 -0.63
N LEU A 156 -2.59 -6.85 -0.63
CA LEU A 156 -3.23 -7.96 0.07
C LEU A 156 -4.18 -8.72 -0.85
N SER A 157 -4.50 -9.95 -0.48
CA SER A 157 -5.59 -10.68 -1.14
C SER A 157 -6.94 -9.99 -0.87
N SER A 158 -7.91 -10.20 -1.74
CA SER A 158 -9.30 -9.72 -1.56
C SER A 158 -10.07 -10.46 -0.46
N ASP A 159 -9.44 -11.45 0.21
CA ASP A 159 -10.03 -12.10 1.37
C ASP A 159 -10.33 -11.04 2.45
N PRO A 160 -11.59 -10.88 2.89
CA PRO A 160 -11.97 -9.92 3.93
C PRO A 160 -11.17 -10.06 5.23
N ALA A 161 -10.67 -11.26 5.54
CA ALA A 161 -9.87 -11.51 6.73
C ALA A 161 -8.41 -11.06 6.59
N ALA A 162 -7.88 -10.98 5.37
CA ALA A 162 -6.46 -10.71 5.12
C ALA A 162 -6.00 -9.38 5.70
N PHE A 163 -6.79 -8.31 5.52
CA PHE A 163 -6.43 -7.01 6.06
C PHE A 163 -6.49 -6.98 7.59
N GLY A 164 -7.48 -7.63 8.19
CA GLY A 164 -7.57 -7.75 9.64
C GLY A 164 -6.36 -8.47 10.25
N ALA A 165 -5.97 -9.60 9.68
CA ALA A 165 -4.77 -10.33 10.10
C ALA A 165 -3.50 -9.47 9.98
N LYS A 166 -3.39 -8.69 8.89
CA LYS A 166 -2.24 -7.78 8.69
C LYS A 166 -2.21 -6.63 9.68
N LEU A 167 -3.37 -6.09 10.09
CA LEU A 167 -3.44 -5.10 11.17
C LEU A 167 -2.91 -5.67 12.49
N ASP A 168 -3.29 -6.91 12.83
CA ASP A 168 -2.81 -7.58 14.04
C ASP A 168 -1.30 -7.79 14.01
N GLU A 169 -0.76 -8.24 12.87
CA GLU A 169 0.68 -8.39 12.63
C GLU A 169 1.41 -7.05 12.81
N LEU A 170 0.94 -5.99 12.17
CA LEU A 170 1.54 -4.65 12.27
C LEU A 170 1.51 -4.13 13.72
N HIS A 171 0.41 -4.33 14.43
CA HIS A 171 0.31 -3.95 15.83
C HIS A 171 1.25 -4.78 16.72
N ALA A 172 1.38 -6.09 16.47
CA ALA A 172 2.34 -6.95 17.17
C ALA A 172 3.79 -6.52 16.91
N ALA A 173 4.09 -6.08 15.68
CA ALA A 173 5.39 -5.51 15.31
C ALA A 173 5.64 -4.10 15.89
N GLY A 174 4.69 -3.53 16.64
CA GLY A 174 4.85 -2.27 17.37
C GLY A 174 4.29 -1.03 16.66
N TRP A 175 3.61 -1.16 15.53
CA TRP A 175 2.95 -0.05 14.82
C TRP A 175 1.59 0.31 15.44
N LYS A 176 1.59 0.60 16.76
CA LYS A 176 0.39 0.88 17.57
C LYS A 176 -0.32 2.18 17.19
N THR A 177 0.32 3.04 16.41
CA THR A 177 -0.23 4.33 15.95
C THR A 177 -1.11 4.20 14.70
N LEU A 178 -1.19 3.02 14.11
CA LEU A 178 -2.15 2.70 13.05
C LEU A 178 -3.52 2.43 13.70
N LYS A 179 -4.33 3.49 13.85
CA LYS A 179 -5.60 3.46 14.58
C LYS A 179 -6.81 3.85 13.77
N ILE A 180 -6.62 4.38 12.57
CA ILE A 180 -7.70 4.88 11.73
C ILE A 180 -7.54 4.39 10.29
N GLY A 181 -8.66 3.96 9.70
CA GLY A 181 -8.78 3.60 8.30
C GLY A 181 -9.77 4.47 7.56
N VAL A 182 -9.43 4.85 6.34
CA VAL A 182 -10.34 5.52 5.40
C VAL A 182 -10.51 4.62 4.19
N GLY A 183 -11.73 4.18 3.92
CA GLY A 183 -11.99 3.22 2.84
C GLY A 183 -13.38 3.34 2.26
N ARG A 184 -13.61 2.61 1.20
CA ARG A 184 -14.91 2.50 0.52
C ARG A 184 -15.64 1.23 0.90
N THR A 185 -14.90 0.12 1.08
CA THR A 185 -15.52 -1.17 1.27
C THR A 185 -15.92 -1.44 2.73
N LYS A 186 -17.03 -2.15 2.89
CA LYS A 186 -17.52 -2.57 4.20
C LYS A 186 -16.49 -3.45 4.92
N ALA A 187 -15.86 -4.39 4.20
CA ALA A 187 -14.87 -5.30 4.76
C ALA A 187 -13.66 -4.54 5.33
N PHE A 188 -13.17 -3.52 4.63
CA PHE A 188 -12.10 -2.67 5.12
C PHE A 188 -12.50 -1.94 6.42
N ALA A 189 -13.67 -1.32 6.46
CA ALA A 189 -14.16 -0.64 7.65
C ALA A 189 -14.34 -1.61 8.84
N GLU A 190 -14.93 -2.78 8.61
CA GLU A 190 -15.13 -3.80 9.62
C GLU A 190 -13.81 -4.31 10.22
N ALA A 191 -12.75 -4.44 9.43
CA ALA A 191 -11.42 -4.84 9.93
C ALA A 191 -10.90 -3.92 11.05
N PHE A 192 -11.14 -2.61 10.94
CA PHE A 192 -10.83 -1.64 11.98
C PHE A 192 -11.78 -1.73 13.17
N LEU A 193 -13.08 -1.72 12.89
CA LEU A 193 -14.12 -1.66 13.93
C LEU A 193 -14.12 -2.89 14.85
N GLN A 194 -13.84 -4.08 14.31
CA GLN A 194 -13.69 -5.32 15.10
C GLN A 194 -12.53 -5.23 16.10
N ARG A 195 -11.52 -4.40 15.80
CA ARG A 195 -10.36 -4.14 16.66
C ARG A 195 -10.53 -2.91 17.55
N ARG A 196 -11.73 -2.33 17.60
CA ARG A 196 -12.05 -1.09 18.33
C ARG A 196 -11.23 0.11 17.84
N LEU A 197 -10.90 0.12 16.57
CA LEU A 197 -10.21 1.20 15.89
C LEU A 197 -11.23 2.04 15.09
N ASP A 198 -10.83 3.23 14.67
CA ASP A 198 -11.69 4.14 13.91
C ASP A 198 -11.72 3.77 12.42
N ALA A 199 -12.89 3.87 11.82
CA ALA A 199 -13.10 3.72 10.39
C ALA A 199 -13.96 4.85 9.84
N VAL A 200 -13.51 5.43 8.72
CA VAL A 200 -14.26 6.43 7.95
C VAL A 200 -14.53 5.84 6.58
N MET A 201 -15.77 5.82 6.17
CA MET A 201 -16.17 5.40 4.82
C MET A 201 -16.33 6.61 3.92
N VAL A 202 -15.73 6.56 2.73
CA VAL A 202 -15.82 7.59 1.68
C VAL A 202 -15.67 6.96 0.29
N PRO A 203 -16.49 7.36 -0.70
CA PRO A 203 -17.70 8.18 -0.56
C PRO A 203 -18.77 7.50 0.31
N GLU A 204 -19.82 8.26 0.62
CA GLU A 204 -20.96 7.72 1.36
C GLU A 204 -21.51 6.46 0.69
N PRO A 205 -21.56 5.32 1.38
CA PRO A 205 -22.09 4.08 0.83
C PRO A 205 -23.62 4.14 0.68
N ALA A 206 -24.19 3.21 -0.07
CA ALA A 206 -25.63 3.08 -0.16
C ALA A 206 -26.28 2.84 1.21
N MET A 207 -27.56 3.21 1.33
CA MET A 207 -28.28 3.11 2.59
C MET A 207 -28.25 1.67 3.15
N GLY A 208 -27.77 1.52 4.39
CA GLY A 208 -27.67 0.23 5.08
C GLY A 208 -26.36 -0.52 4.84
N GLU A 209 -25.48 -0.09 3.96
CA GLU A 209 -24.20 -0.75 3.69
C GLU A 209 -23.10 -0.38 4.69
N ALA A 210 -23.19 0.79 5.33
CA ALA A 210 -22.22 1.20 6.33
C ALA A 210 -22.34 0.36 7.62
N PRO A 211 -21.23 -0.14 8.18
CA PRO A 211 -21.24 -0.73 9.51
C PRO A 211 -21.69 0.29 10.56
N ARG A 212 -22.46 -0.15 11.57
CA ARG A 212 -23.09 0.75 12.56
C ARG A 212 -22.16 1.75 13.24
N LYS A 213 -20.89 1.42 13.42
CA LYS A 213 -19.89 2.27 14.10
C LYS A 213 -18.98 3.02 13.13
N ALA A 214 -19.09 2.79 11.83
CA ALA A 214 -18.29 3.51 10.85
C ALA A 214 -18.76 4.96 10.79
N LYS A 215 -17.80 5.87 10.78
CA LYS A 215 -18.07 7.27 10.45
C LYS A 215 -18.22 7.35 8.93
N VAL A 216 -19.19 8.12 8.45
CA VAL A 216 -19.45 8.27 7.02
C VAL A 216 -19.10 9.69 6.60
N ALA A 217 -18.28 9.82 5.59
CA ALA A 217 -17.94 11.08 4.94
C ALA A 217 -18.58 11.11 3.55
N LYS A 218 -19.28 12.21 3.25
CA LYS A 218 -19.92 12.40 1.95
C LYS A 218 -18.91 12.46 0.81
N ASP A 219 -17.80 13.14 1.06
CA ASP A 219 -16.69 13.34 0.12
C ASP A 219 -15.36 13.46 0.87
N TRP A 220 -14.27 13.62 0.15
CA TRP A 220 -12.94 13.77 0.74
C TRP A 220 -12.72 15.08 1.51
N LYS A 221 -13.51 16.13 1.27
CA LYS A 221 -13.49 17.38 2.09
C LYS A 221 -14.02 17.13 3.48
N ASP A 222 -14.99 16.20 3.59
CA ASP A 222 -15.66 15.89 4.86
C ASP A 222 -14.84 14.88 5.71
N VAL A 223 -13.95 14.08 5.11
CA VAL A 223 -13.15 13.07 5.82
C VAL A 223 -12.47 13.65 7.05
N ARG A 224 -11.80 14.81 6.91
CA ARG A 224 -11.09 15.46 8.03
C ARG A 224 -11.97 15.79 9.21
N LYS A 225 -13.24 16.09 8.99
CA LYS A 225 -14.20 16.41 10.06
C LYS A 225 -14.70 15.17 10.80
N LYS A 226 -14.54 14.01 10.18
CA LYS A 226 -14.97 12.71 10.71
C LYS A 226 -13.84 11.98 11.45
N MET A 227 -12.61 12.43 11.31
CA MET A 227 -11.44 11.90 12.04
C MET A 227 -11.37 12.53 13.43
#